data_b336ac07fa206f1c3edd85fbe18f1345
#
_entry.id   b336ac07fa206f1c3edd85fbe18f1345
#
_cell.length_a   1.000
_cell.length_b   1.000
_cell.length_c   1.000
_cell.angle_alpha   90.00
_cell.angle_beta   90.00
_cell.angle_gamma   90.00
#
_symmetry.space_group_name_H-M   'P 1'
#
loop_
_entity.id
_entity.type
_entity.pdbx_description
1 polymer ?
#
loop_
_entity_poly.entity_id
_entity_poly.type
_entity_poly.pdbx_seq_one_letter_code
_entity_poly.pdbx_strand_id
1 'polypeptide(L)'
;VKERLQSIEEKTKKLRDVLQLKRPEVQDFLDKLEMAWVHHDCALEGSIYSPQELTAALHPGAVVAEASLLPIVWEIRNHKAAVDFIREEAKTSKKHAALTMTFVRRVHDLLSGNTTEAQQARAQAERRERTEKELSKEREKAGFRKDIPLHKTYLHEIAQPAKVQPMLEKLLDWTASSEFREFHPILQAARVQHEFIKIFPFTETSGKVGRMLSNFILIRNGYLPAVIVSVDRSKYYETFRSSFTTFSNLMMDSMENSLDNGLKYFKDLQRFYR
;
A
#
# COMPACT_ATOMS: atom_id res chain seq x y z
N VAL A 1 -22.96 -8.69 -4.91
CA VAL A 1 -22.08 -7.82 -4.12
C VAL A 1 -22.45 -7.86 -2.64
N LYS A 2 -23.70 -7.62 -2.25
CA LYS A 2 -24.13 -7.54 -0.84
C LYS A 2 -23.82 -8.82 -0.05
N GLU A 3 -24.19 -9.99 -0.56
CA GLU A 3 -23.91 -11.29 0.08
C GLU A 3 -22.40 -11.52 0.26
N ARG A 4 -21.62 -11.14 -0.74
CA ARG A 4 -20.17 -11.27 -0.71
C ARG A 4 -19.52 -10.37 0.34
N LEU A 5 -19.96 -9.11 0.44
CA LEU A 5 -19.52 -8.19 1.49
C LEU A 5 -19.85 -8.74 2.87
N GLN A 6 -21.04 -9.28 3.06
CA GLN A 6 -21.44 -9.92 4.32
C GLN A 6 -20.53 -11.11 4.68
N SER A 7 -20.22 -11.98 3.70
CA SER A 7 -19.27 -13.10 3.91
C SER A 7 -17.88 -12.60 4.35
N ILE A 8 -17.38 -11.54 3.70
CA ILE A 8 -16.09 -10.93 4.08
C ILE A 8 -16.15 -10.37 5.52
N GLU A 9 -17.24 -9.70 5.90
CA GLU A 9 -17.42 -9.21 7.27
C GLU A 9 -17.41 -10.32 8.31
N GLU A 10 -18.12 -11.41 8.06
CA GLU A 10 -18.16 -12.58 8.96
C GLU A 10 -16.77 -13.21 9.14
N LYS A 11 -16.04 -13.40 8.03
CA LYS A 11 -14.66 -13.91 8.06
C LYS A 11 -13.72 -12.94 8.78
N THR A 12 -13.87 -11.64 8.52
CA THR A 12 -13.08 -10.59 9.20
C THR A 12 -13.29 -10.61 10.70
N LYS A 13 -14.56 -10.75 11.16
CA LYS A 13 -14.87 -10.85 12.58
C LYS A 13 -14.20 -12.08 13.21
N LYS A 14 -14.35 -13.25 12.59
CA LYS A 14 -13.75 -14.50 13.08
C LYS A 14 -12.22 -14.39 13.21
N LEU A 15 -11.57 -13.84 12.19
CA LEU A 15 -10.11 -13.69 12.21
C LEU A 15 -9.66 -12.63 13.22
N ARG A 16 -10.38 -11.52 13.36
CA ARG A 16 -10.10 -10.48 14.35
C ARG A 16 -10.15 -11.04 15.78
N ASP A 17 -11.13 -11.86 16.09
CA ASP A 17 -11.25 -12.50 17.42
C ASP A 17 -10.01 -13.33 17.74
N VAL A 18 -9.45 -14.01 16.75
CA VAL A 18 -8.18 -14.76 16.90
C VAL A 18 -6.98 -13.82 17.05
N LEU A 19 -6.92 -12.75 16.25
CA LEU A 19 -5.81 -11.79 16.28
C LEU A 19 -5.72 -10.96 17.56
N GLN A 20 -6.80 -10.86 18.33
CA GLN A 20 -6.79 -10.22 19.65
C GLN A 20 -6.13 -11.09 20.73
N LEU A 21 -5.90 -12.38 20.47
CA LEU A 21 -5.22 -13.25 21.41
C LEU A 21 -3.72 -12.90 21.45
N LYS A 22 -3.18 -12.73 22.67
CA LYS A 22 -1.74 -12.46 22.87
C LYS A 22 -0.94 -13.78 22.78
N ARG A 23 -0.78 -14.30 21.56
CA ARG A 23 -0.05 -15.54 21.29
C ARG A 23 1.10 -15.28 20.31
N PRO A 24 2.23 -15.97 20.42
CA PRO A 24 3.36 -15.84 19.49
C PRO A 24 2.95 -16.10 18.03
N GLU A 25 2.02 -17.02 17.78
CA GLU A 25 1.54 -17.37 16.45
C GLU A 25 0.79 -16.22 15.77
N VAL A 26 0.18 -15.33 16.56
CA VAL A 26 -0.48 -14.13 16.03
C VAL A 26 0.58 -13.16 15.49
N GLN A 27 1.68 -12.97 16.21
CA GLN A 27 2.77 -12.12 15.76
C GLN A 27 3.43 -12.70 14.50
N ASP A 28 3.71 -14.01 14.48
CA ASP A 28 4.26 -14.69 13.29
C ASP A 28 3.35 -14.54 12.06
N PHE A 29 2.04 -14.66 12.24
CA PHE A 29 1.08 -14.40 11.16
C PHE A 29 1.12 -12.96 10.67
N LEU A 30 1.16 -11.98 11.57
CA LEU A 30 1.19 -10.56 11.22
C LEU A 30 2.50 -10.18 10.50
N ASP A 31 3.64 -10.74 10.92
CA ASP A 31 4.93 -10.53 10.29
C ASP A 31 4.96 -11.12 8.87
N LYS A 32 4.41 -12.31 8.68
CA LYS A 32 4.26 -12.94 7.36
C LYS A 32 3.31 -12.16 6.45
N LEU A 33 2.20 -11.66 6.98
CA LEU A 33 1.27 -10.81 6.23
C LEU A 33 1.93 -9.51 5.78
N GLU A 34 2.72 -8.88 6.66
CA GLU A 34 3.45 -7.66 6.33
C GLU A 34 4.51 -7.91 5.26
N MET A 35 5.29 -8.99 5.41
CA MET A 35 6.30 -9.37 4.41
C MET A 35 5.64 -9.64 3.04
N ALA A 36 4.52 -10.36 3.01
CA ALA A 36 3.76 -10.62 1.80
C ALA A 36 3.22 -9.30 1.19
N TRP A 37 2.72 -8.40 2.00
CA TRP A 37 2.24 -7.09 1.54
C TRP A 37 3.35 -6.29 0.85
N VAL A 38 4.49 -6.10 1.52
CA VAL A 38 5.64 -5.38 0.94
C VAL A 38 6.12 -6.04 -0.34
N HIS A 39 6.27 -7.37 -0.33
CA HIS A 39 6.71 -8.14 -1.50
C HIS A 39 5.78 -7.96 -2.71
N HIS A 40 4.50 -8.24 -2.55
CA HIS A 40 3.56 -8.19 -3.65
C HIS A 40 3.33 -6.77 -4.16
N ASP A 41 3.30 -5.79 -3.26
CA ASP A 41 3.10 -4.38 -3.63
C ASP A 41 4.28 -3.83 -4.45
N CYS A 42 5.51 -4.20 -4.11
CA CYS A 42 6.69 -3.87 -4.91
C CYS A 42 6.69 -4.63 -6.25
N ALA A 43 6.34 -5.92 -6.25
CA ALA A 43 6.32 -6.75 -7.45
C ALA A 43 5.25 -6.31 -8.47
N LEU A 44 4.13 -5.73 -8.02
CA LEU A 44 3.15 -5.10 -8.91
C LEU A 44 3.75 -3.95 -9.72
N GLU A 45 4.72 -3.22 -9.17
CA GLU A 45 5.45 -2.15 -9.87
C GLU A 45 6.66 -2.65 -10.67
N GLY A 46 6.98 -3.95 -10.56
CA GLY A 46 8.08 -4.59 -11.27
C GLY A 46 9.35 -4.83 -10.45
N SER A 47 9.37 -4.43 -9.18
CA SER A 47 10.48 -4.71 -8.25
C SER A 47 10.23 -6.04 -7.55
N ILE A 48 10.95 -7.09 -7.96
CA ILE A 48 10.83 -8.43 -7.37
C ILE A 48 12.02 -8.66 -6.43
N TYR A 49 11.73 -8.93 -5.17
CA TYR A 49 12.72 -9.20 -4.14
C TYR A 49 12.67 -10.65 -3.69
N SER A 50 13.85 -11.20 -3.40
CA SER A 50 13.97 -12.53 -2.79
C SER A 50 13.51 -12.49 -1.32
N PRO A 51 13.10 -13.65 -0.75
CA PRO A 51 12.78 -13.73 0.67
C PRO A 51 13.94 -13.31 1.58
N GLN A 52 15.19 -13.55 1.15
CA GLN A 52 16.40 -13.17 1.88
C GLN A 52 16.57 -11.64 1.92
N GLU A 53 16.38 -10.95 0.79
CA GLU A 53 16.44 -9.49 0.72
C GLU A 53 15.36 -8.84 1.59
N LEU A 54 14.12 -9.37 1.54
CA LEU A 54 13.02 -8.90 2.38
C LEU A 54 13.33 -9.10 3.86
N THR A 55 13.78 -10.29 4.26
CA THR A 55 14.14 -10.57 5.65
C THR A 55 15.28 -9.67 6.13
N ALA A 56 16.34 -9.52 5.33
CA ALA A 56 17.47 -8.66 5.67
C ALA A 56 17.07 -7.18 5.79
N ALA A 57 16.16 -6.70 4.93
CA ALA A 57 15.71 -5.31 4.95
C ALA A 57 14.74 -5.01 6.11
N LEU A 58 13.84 -5.95 6.42
CA LEU A 58 12.78 -5.76 7.42
C LEU A 58 13.25 -6.10 8.84
N HIS A 59 14.31 -6.88 8.99
CA HIS A 59 14.81 -7.26 10.31
C HIS A 59 15.51 -6.08 11.01
N PRO A 60 15.11 -5.73 12.25
CA PRO A 60 15.76 -4.67 13.00
C PRO A 60 17.24 -5.01 13.25
N GLY A 61 18.15 -4.11 12.89
CA GLY A 61 19.59 -4.27 13.12
C GLY A 61 20.33 -5.13 12.09
N ALA A 62 19.69 -5.58 11.03
CA ALA A 62 20.41 -6.26 9.95
C ALA A 62 21.42 -5.30 9.29
N VAL A 63 22.68 -5.72 9.29
CA VAL A 63 23.76 -5.00 8.61
C VAL A 63 23.83 -5.51 7.17
N VAL A 64 23.66 -4.61 6.22
CA VAL A 64 23.81 -4.92 4.80
C VAL A 64 25.30 -4.84 4.45
N ALA A 65 25.92 -5.99 4.30
CA ALA A 65 27.36 -6.08 4.04
C ALA A 65 27.74 -5.64 2.61
N GLU A 66 26.81 -5.78 1.64
CA GLU A 66 27.07 -5.46 0.24
C GLU A 66 26.44 -4.12 -0.15
N ALA A 67 27.27 -3.18 -0.58
CA ALA A 67 26.82 -1.85 -1.02
C ALA A 67 25.85 -1.91 -2.23
N SER A 68 25.95 -2.94 -3.07
CA SER A 68 25.06 -3.18 -4.20
C SER A 68 23.60 -3.45 -3.81
N LEU A 69 23.36 -3.95 -2.60
CA LEU A 69 22.01 -4.24 -2.08
C LEU A 69 21.36 -3.03 -1.41
N LEU A 70 22.10 -1.97 -1.11
CA LEU A 70 21.59 -0.80 -0.41
C LEU A 70 20.34 -0.16 -1.07
N PRO A 71 20.27 0.03 -2.41
CA PRO A 71 19.08 0.58 -3.04
C PRO A 71 17.82 -0.27 -2.81
N ILE A 72 17.96 -1.60 -2.89
CA ILE A 72 16.89 -2.56 -2.65
C ILE A 72 16.41 -2.48 -1.20
N VAL A 73 17.35 -2.50 -0.26
CA VAL A 73 17.04 -2.42 1.17
C VAL A 73 16.35 -1.11 1.51
N TRP A 74 16.75 0.00 0.92
CA TRP A 74 16.09 1.28 1.13
C TRP A 74 14.67 1.29 0.56
N GLU A 75 14.44 0.75 -0.62
CA GLU A 75 13.11 0.68 -1.19
C GLU A 75 12.17 -0.13 -0.29
N ILE A 76 12.62 -1.29 0.19
CA ILE A 76 11.85 -2.14 1.11
C ILE A 76 11.57 -1.41 2.44
N ARG A 77 12.59 -0.76 3.03
CA ARG A 77 12.44 -0.01 4.29
C ARG A 77 11.52 1.21 4.14
N ASN A 78 11.60 1.93 3.04
CA ASN A 78 10.69 3.03 2.74
C ASN A 78 9.24 2.53 2.63
N HIS A 79 9.04 1.39 1.99
CA HIS A 79 7.73 0.77 1.89
C HIS A 79 7.20 0.37 3.27
N LYS A 80 8.03 -0.29 4.08
CA LYS A 80 7.71 -0.61 5.48
C LYS A 80 7.33 0.63 6.29
N ALA A 81 8.10 1.71 6.17
CA ALA A 81 7.80 2.96 6.86
C ALA A 81 6.42 3.53 6.47
N ALA A 82 6.02 3.40 5.20
CA ALA A 82 4.69 3.79 4.75
C ALA A 82 3.60 2.87 5.33
N VAL A 83 3.84 1.56 5.42
CA VAL A 83 2.93 0.59 6.06
C VAL A 83 2.74 0.93 7.53
N ASP A 84 3.83 1.17 8.26
CA ASP A 84 3.77 1.53 9.68
C ASP A 84 3.00 2.84 9.90
N PHE A 85 3.30 3.84 9.09
CA PHE A 85 2.62 5.14 9.14
C PHE A 85 1.10 4.99 8.97
N ILE A 86 0.63 4.30 7.91
CA ILE A 86 -0.82 4.16 7.71
C ILE A 86 -1.50 3.32 8.79
N ARG A 87 -0.79 2.36 9.39
CA ARG A 87 -1.31 1.57 10.53
C ARG A 87 -1.48 2.43 11.78
N GLU A 88 -0.50 3.28 12.10
CA GLU A 88 -0.61 4.20 13.26
C GLU A 88 -1.68 5.25 13.04
N GLU A 89 -1.73 5.88 11.87
CA GLU A 89 -2.79 6.83 11.53
C GLU A 89 -4.17 6.19 11.57
N ALA A 90 -4.30 4.93 11.15
CA ALA A 90 -5.58 4.21 11.19
C ALA A 90 -6.09 3.95 12.62
N LYS A 91 -5.20 3.82 13.62
CA LYS A 91 -5.58 3.65 15.03
C LYS A 91 -6.16 4.93 15.64
N THR A 92 -5.65 6.08 15.23
CA THR A 92 -6.00 7.38 15.81
C THR A 92 -7.06 8.13 15.02
N SER A 93 -7.19 7.85 13.73
CA SER A 93 -8.14 8.51 12.84
C SER A 93 -9.59 8.11 13.10
N LYS A 94 -10.49 9.09 13.02
CA LYS A 94 -11.93 8.82 13.03
C LYS A 94 -12.33 8.03 11.78
N LYS A 95 -13.27 7.08 11.92
CA LYS A 95 -13.73 6.20 10.82
C LYS A 95 -14.08 6.92 9.52
N HIS A 96 -14.61 8.13 9.62
CA HIS A 96 -15.07 8.93 8.49
C HIS A 96 -14.24 10.18 8.24
N ALA A 97 -13.00 10.23 8.78
CA ALA A 97 -12.10 11.34 8.46
C ALA A 97 -11.77 11.32 6.96
N ALA A 98 -11.87 12.48 6.32
CA ALA A 98 -11.48 12.64 4.91
C ALA A 98 -9.98 12.38 4.72
N LEU A 99 -9.62 11.90 3.56
CA LEU A 99 -8.23 11.90 3.13
C LEU A 99 -7.81 13.34 2.83
N THR A 100 -6.59 13.71 3.22
CA THR A 100 -6.06 15.05 2.99
C THR A 100 -4.88 15.01 2.03
N MET A 101 -4.63 16.14 1.37
CA MET A 101 -3.45 16.30 0.51
C MET A 101 -2.15 16.06 1.29
N THR A 102 -2.10 16.53 2.53
CA THR A 102 -0.95 16.32 3.44
C THR A 102 -0.72 14.84 3.70
N PHE A 103 -1.78 14.07 3.94
CA PHE A 103 -1.70 12.61 4.13
C PHE A 103 -1.17 11.92 2.86
N VAL A 104 -1.72 12.25 1.70
CA VAL A 104 -1.28 11.68 0.41
C VAL A 104 0.20 11.98 0.16
N ARG A 105 0.64 13.22 0.37
CA ARG A 105 2.04 13.62 0.22
C ARG A 105 2.94 12.90 1.22
N ARG A 106 2.54 12.75 2.47
CA ARG A 106 3.33 12.03 3.48
C ARG A 106 3.54 10.57 3.09
N VAL A 107 2.51 9.88 2.60
CA VAL A 107 2.64 8.51 2.09
C VAL A 107 3.61 8.45 0.90
N HIS A 108 3.51 9.40 -0.03
CA HIS A 108 4.44 9.51 -1.16
C HIS A 108 5.88 9.74 -0.70
N ASP A 109 6.12 10.67 0.23
CA ASP A 109 7.45 10.99 0.74
C ASP A 109 8.11 9.80 1.44
N LEU A 110 7.34 9.04 2.21
CA LEU A 110 7.82 7.80 2.82
C LEU A 110 8.24 6.78 1.78
N LEU A 111 7.38 6.51 0.79
CA LEU A 111 7.64 5.52 -0.27
C LEU A 111 8.82 5.90 -1.17
N SER A 112 9.01 7.18 -1.44
CA SER A 112 10.12 7.70 -2.26
C SER A 112 11.41 7.92 -1.47
N GLY A 113 11.36 7.80 -0.15
CA GLY A 113 12.51 8.07 0.72
C GLY A 113 12.89 9.55 0.80
N ASN A 114 11.94 10.44 0.56
CA ASN A 114 12.12 11.90 0.64
C ASN A 114 11.94 12.44 2.08
N THR A 115 12.05 11.58 3.08
CA THR A 115 12.02 11.99 4.48
C THR A 115 13.42 12.34 4.98
N THR A 116 13.50 13.24 5.95
CA THR A 116 14.79 13.64 6.56
C THR A 116 15.54 12.44 7.11
N GLU A 117 14.83 11.53 7.79
CA GLU A 117 15.39 10.33 8.39
C GLU A 117 15.97 9.38 7.34
N ALA A 118 15.24 9.17 6.24
CA ALA A 118 15.71 8.33 5.13
C ALA A 118 16.92 8.95 4.42
N GLN A 119 16.92 10.27 4.22
CA GLN A 119 18.03 10.99 3.60
C GLN A 119 19.27 10.95 4.48
N GLN A 120 19.14 11.14 5.80
CA GLN A 120 20.24 11.02 6.75
C GLN A 120 20.82 9.61 6.80
N ALA A 121 19.95 8.58 6.84
CA ALA A 121 20.40 7.19 6.82
C ALA A 121 21.19 6.84 5.56
N ARG A 122 20.75 7.33 4.39
CA ARG A 122 21.47 7.15 3.12
C ARG A 122 22.82 7.86 3.13
N ALA A 123 22.87 9.15 3.56
CA ALA A 123 24.09 9.91 3.63
C ALA A 123 25.12 9.25 4.56
N GLN A 124 24.68 8.71 5.70
CA GLN A 124 25.53 7.99 6.63
C GLN A 124 26.04 6.66 6.02
N ALA A 125 25.19 5.91 5.33
CA ALA A 125 25.57 4.64 4.70
C ALA A 125 26.54 4.83 3.54
N GLU A 126 26.33 5.88 2.73
CA GLU A 126 27.18 6.23 1.58
C GLU A 126 28.49 6.90 2.02
N ARG A 127 28.61 7.33 3.27
CA ARG A 127 29.79 8.07 3.82
C ARG A 127 30.21 9.25 2.96
N ARG A 128 29.24 9.89 2.30
CA ARG A 128 29.48 11.06 1.46
C ARG A 128 28.34 12.08 1.60
N GLU A 129 28.68 13.33 1.44
CA GLU A 129 27.67 14.38 1.28
C GLU A 129 27.03 14.33 -0.11
N ARG A 130 25.73 14.57 -0.16
CA ARG A 130 24.99 14.65 -1.43
C ARG A 130 25.20 16.01 -2.07
N THR A 131 25.36 15.99 -3.36
CA THR A 131 25.46 17.25 -4.13
C THR A 131 24.09 17.94 -4.19
N GLU A 132 24.12 19.30 -4.30
CA GLU A 132 22.90 20.11 -4.46
C GLU A 132 22.06 19.65 -5.68
N LYS A 133 22.73 19.15 -6.72
CA LYS A 133 22.06 18.59 -7.92
C LYS A 133 21.29 17.31 -7.62
N GLU A 134 21.79 16.44 -6.74
CA GLU A 134 21.10 15.23 -6.31
C GLU A 134 19.89 15.58 -5.45
N LEU A 135 20.05 16.52 -4.51
CA LEU A 135 18.97 17.02 -3.66
C LEU A 135 17.87 17.74 -4.47
N SER A 136 18.24 18.51 -5.49
CA SER A 136 17.29 19.17 -6.38
C SER A 136 16.46 18.15 -7.16
N LYS A 137 17.08 17.10 -7.71
CA LYS A 137 16.36 16.01 -8.39
C LYS A 137 15.40 15.26 -7.46
N GLU A 138 15.76 15.06 -6.20
CA GLU A 138 14.87 14.43 -5.21
C GLU A 138 13.67 15.32 -4.88
N ARG A 139 13.88 16.64 -4.74
CA ARG A 139 12.79 17.62 -4.55
C ARG A 139 11.84 17.66 -5.74
N GLU A 140 12.34 17.52 -6.98
CA GLU A 140 11.48 17.42 -8.16
C GLU A 140 10.62 16.18 -8.17
N LYS A 141 11.13 15.04 -7.69
CA LYS A 141 10.37 13.79 -7.55
C LYS A 141 9.26 13.87 -6.48
N ALA A 142 9.42 14.73 -5.47
CA ALA A 142 8.43 14.95 -4.42
C ALA A 142 7.16 15.70 -4.89
N GLY A 143 7.21 16.33 -6.07
CA GLY A 143 6.09 17.05 -6.67
C GLY A 143 5.16 16.14 -7.49
N PHE A 144 4.03 16.70 -7.91
CA PHE A 144 3.23 16.05 -8.94
C PHE A 144 4.00 15.99 -10.26
N ARG A 145 3.78 14.90 -11.01
CA ARG A 145 4.41 14.73 -12.32
C ARG A 145 4.06 15.88 -13.27
N LYS A 146 5.04 16.30 -14.05
CA LYS A 146 4.92 17.34 -15.08
C LYS A 146 4.67 16.74 -16.47
N ASP A 147 4.98 15.45 -16.63
CA ASP A 147 4.90 14.72 -17.90
C ASP A 147 4.04 13.46 -17.76
N ILE A 148 3.75 12.83 -18.89
CA ILE A 148 3.10 11.52 -18.94
C ILE A 148 4.21 10.47 -18.98
N PRO A 149 4.34 9.58 -17.96
CA PRO A 149 5.34 8.52 -17.95
C PRO A 149 5.05 7.52 -19.08
N LEU A 150 5.91 7.44 -20.07
CA LEU A 150 5.72 6.60 -21.28
C LEU A 150 5.45 5.13 -20.96
N HIS A 151 6.15 4.59 -19.97
CA HIS A 151 6.01 3.20 -19.54
C HIS A 151 4.69 2.86 -18.83
N LYS A 152 3.87 3.87 -18.52
CA LYS A 152 2.56 3.70 -17.86
C LYS A 152 1.36 3.86 -18.82
N THR A 153 1.55 4.54 -19.94
CA THR A 153 0.46 4.84 -20.88
C THR A 153 -0.16 3.62 -21.55
N TYR A 154 0.61 2.54 -21.69
CA TYR A 154 0.11 1.29 -22.28
C TYR A 154 -0.77 0.47 -21.35
N LEU A 155 -0.72 0.73 -20.04
CA LEU A 155 -1.48 -0.02 -19.04
C LEU A 155 -2.93 0.49 -18.95
N HIS A 156 -3.12 1.80 -18.88
CA HIS A 156 -4.43 2.47 -18.84
C HIS A 156 -4.24 3.98 -19.07
N GLU A 157 -5.32 4.66 -19.41
CA GLU A 157 -5.31 6.11 -19.51
C GLU A 157 -5.13 6.76 -18.14
N ILE A 158 -4.27 7.76 -18.08
CA ILE A 158 -4.00 8.57 -16.89
C ILE A 158 -4.28 10.04 -17.17
N ALA A 159 -4.54 10.82 -16.13
CA ALA A 159 -4.84 12.23 -16.26
C ALA A 159 -3.72 13.01 -16.95
N GLN A 160 -4.04 14.01 -17.74
CA GLN A 160 -3.06 14.98 -18.24
C GLN A 160 -2.42 15.74 -17.08
N PRO A 161 -1.12 16.11 -17.14
CA PRO A 161 -0.41 16.75 -16.04
C PRO A 161 -1.14 17.94 -15.43
N ALA A 162 -1.69 18.82 -16.27
CA ALA A 162 -2.45 20.01 -15.84
C ALA A 162 -3.75 19.68 -15.09
N LYS A 163 -4.27 18.46 -15.23
CA LYS A 163 -5.50 17.98 -14.55
C LYS A 163 -5.23 17.19 -13.27
N VAL A 164 -3.98 16.84 -13.00
CA VAL A 164 -3.62 15.99 -11.83
C VAL A 164 -4.09 16.63 -10.54
N GLN A 165 -3.69 17.86 -10.25
CA GLN A 165 -4.03 18.52 -8.99
C GLN A 165 -5.53 18.70 -8.83
N PRO A 166 -6.28 19.30 -9.76
CA PRO A 166 -7.73 19.49 -9.58
C PRO A 166 -8.50 18.18 -9.49
N MET A 167 -8.07 17.13 -10.21
CA MET A 167 -8.72 15.81 -10.08
C MET A 167 -8.44 15.16 -8.74
N LEU A 168 -7.22 15.31 -8.22
CA LEU A 168 -6.87 14.79 -6.90
C LEU A 168 -7.62 15.52 -5.79
N GLU A 169 -7.70 16.85 -5.83
CA GLU A 169 -8.49 17.66 -4.92
C GLU A 169 -9.96 17.20 -4.92
N LYS A 170 -10.56 17.05 -6.11
CA LYS A 170 -11.93 16.54 -6.24
C LYS A 170 -12.11 15.14 -5.62
N LEU A 171 -11.14 14.24 -5.79
CA LEU A 171 -11.19 12.92 -5.16
C LEU A 171 -11.14 13.03 -3.63
N LEU A 172 -10.27 13.88 -3.10
CA LEU A 172 -10.14 14.08 -1.65
C LEU A 172 -11.40 14.72 -1.05
N ASP A 173 -11.97 15.74 -1.70
CA ASP A 173 -13.23 16.37 -1.31
C ASP A 173 -14.39 15.36 -1.30
N TRP A 174 -14.44 14.47 -2.29
CA TRP A 174 -15.42 13.39 -2.32
C TRP A 174 -15.29 12.47 -1.10
N THR A 175 -14.06 12.20 -0.61
CA THR A 175 -13.88 11.38 0.61
C THR A 175 -14.43 12.05 1.88
N ALA A 176 -14.70 13.36 1.85
CA ALA A 176 -15.36 14.10 2.93
C ALA A 176 -16.89 14.09 2.84
N SER A 177 -17.46 13.70 1.71
CA SER A 177 -18.90 13.79 1.42
C SER A 177 -19.74 12.78 2.17
N SER A 178 -21.06 13.05 2.27
CA SER A 178 -22.04 12.08 2.76
C SER A 178 -22.15 10.87 1.86
N GLU A 179 -22.10 11.09 0.53
CA GLU A 179 -22.13 10.02 -0.46
C GLU A 179 -21.02 8.98 -0.22
N PHE A 180 -19.79 9.43 0.03
CA PHE A 180 -18.69 8.51 0.33
C PHE A 180 -18.97 7.65 1.56
N ARG A 181 -19.58 8.24 2.61
CA ARG A 181 -19.90 7.53 3.86
C ARG A 181 -20.98 6.48 3.72
N GLU A 182 -21.85 6.58 2.71
CA GLU A 182 -22.88 5.59 2.42
C GLU A 182 -22.33 4.30 1.80
N PHE A 183 -21.15 4.38 1.16
CA PHE A 183 -20.52 3.18 0.63
C PHE A 183 -19.96 2.29 1.74
N HIS A 184 -20.03 0.98 1.51
CA HIS A 184 -19.34 0.01 2.35
C HIS A 184 -17.83 0.28 2.34
N PRO A 185 -17.09 0.15 3.48
CA PRO A 185 -15.65 0.48 3.56
C PRO A 185 -14.79 -0.17 2.49
N ILE A 186 -15.09 -1.41 2.09
CA ILE A 186 -14.38 -2.10 1.01
C ILE A 186 -14.59 -1.38 -0.34
N LEU A 187 -15.80 -0.90 -0.60
CA LEU A 187 -16.10 -0.15 -1.83
C LEU A 187 -15.52 1.26 -1.79
N GLN A 188 -15.46 1.89 -0.60
CA GLN A 188 -14.74 3.15 -0.40
C GLN A 188 -13.25 2.99 -0.75
N ALA A 189 -12.61 1.97 -0.20
CA ALA A 189 -11.20 1.67 -0.45
C ALA A 189 -10.93 1.38 -1.94
N ALA A 190 -11.77 0.54 -2.55
CA ALA A 190 -11.69 0.22 -3.96
C ALA A 190 -11.85 1.47 -4.84
N ARG A 191 -12.82 2.34 -4.54
CA ARG A 191 -13.07 3.54 -5.35
C ARG A 191 -11.94 4.54 -5.24
N VAL A 192 -11.42 4.78 -4.04
CA VAL A 192 -10.28 5.67 -3.84
C VAL A 192 -9.06 5.18 -4.62
N GLN A 193 -8.72 3.90 -4.54
CA GLN A 193 -7.60 3.33 -5.28
C GLN A 193 -7.79 3.43 -6.79
N HIS A 194 -8.97 3.05 -7.29
CA HIS A 194 -9.30 3.07 -8.70
C HIS A 194 -9.18 4.48 -9.31
N GLU A 195 -9.76 5.49 -8.67
CA GLU A 195 -9.68 6.87 -9.14
C GLU A 195 -8.26 7.44 -8.99
N PHE A 196 -7.57 7.14 -7.89
CA PHE A 196 -6.20 7.61 -7.66
C PHE A 196 -5.22 7.09 -8.73
N ILE A 197 -5.34 5.82 -9.11
CA ILE A 197 -4.50 5.22 -10.17
C ILE A 197 -4.80 5.85 -11.53
N LYS A 198 -6.04 6.24 -11.83
CA LYS A 198 -6.38 6.98 -13.05
C LYS A 198 -5.84 8.41 -13.06
N ILE A 199 -5.78 9.06 -11.90
CA ILE A 199 -5.14 10.37 -11.77
C ILE A 199 -3.62 10.24 -11.94
N PHE A 200 -3.02 9.24 -11.31
CA PHE A 200 -1.59 8.93 -11.36
C PHE A 200 -0.71 10.15 -11.03
N PRO A 201 -0.81 10.72 -9.82
CA PRO A 201 -0.20 12.03 -9.53
C PRO A 201 1.32 12.05 -9.49
N PHE A 202 1.96 10.92 -9.16
CA PHE A 202 3.41 10.81 -9.01
C PHE A 202 4.02 9.88 -10.06
N THR A 203 5.21 10.18 -10.53
CA THR A 203 5.85 9.43 -11.62
C THR A 203 6.13 7.98 -11.25
N GLU A 204 6.68 7.73 -10.06
CA GLU A 204 7.20 6.40 -9.68
C GLU A 204 6.35 5.69 -8.61
N THR A 205 5.64 6.42 -7.74
CA THR A 205 4.99 5.85 -6.56
C THR A 205 3.47 5.81 -6.60
N SER A 206 2.83 6.34 -7.66
CA SER A 206 1.36 6.45 -7.72
C SER A 206 0.64 5.13 -7.46
N GLY A 207 1.15 4.02 -7.99
CA GLY A 207 0.59 2.70 -7.73
C GLY A 207 0.63 2.33 -6.25
N LYS A 208 1.82 2.44 -5.65
CA LYS A 208 2.03 2.16 -4.22
C LYS A 208 1.20 3.08 -3.33
N VAL A 209 1.16 4.40 -3.62
CA VAL A 209 0.34 5.36 -2.86
C VAL A 209 -1.14 5.00 -2.94
N GLY A 210 -1.67 4.73 -4.12
CA GLY A 210 -3.08 4.36 -4.29
C GLY A 210 -3.47 3.12 -3.46
N ARG A 211 -2.61 2.10 -3.42
CA ARG A 211 -2.81 0.90 -2.58
C ARG A 211 -2.69 1.20 -1.10
N MET A 212 -1.77 2.09 -0.69
CA MET A 212 -1.67 2.55 0.71
C MET A 212 -2.91 3.31 1.17
N LEU A 213 -3.47 4.22 0.34
CA LEU A 213 -4.71 4.94 0.67
C LEU A 213 -5.89 3.98 0.82
N SER A 214 -6.00 3.00 -0.05
CA SER A 214 -7.01 1.94 0.02
C SER A 214 -6.87 1.14 1.32
N ASN A 215 -5.67 0.65 1.61
CA ASN A 215 -5.39 -0.14 2.80
C ASN A 215 -5.56 0.66 4.09
N PHE A 216 -5.24 1.97 4.09
CA PHE A 216 -5.56 2.85 5.21
C PHE A 216 -7.08 2.86 5.51
N ILE A 217 -7.93 2.98 4.48
CA ILE A 217 -9.39 2.95 4.66
C ILE A 217 -9.83 1.59 5.21
N LEU A 218 -9.30 0.48 4.71
CA LEU A 218 -9.62 -0.87 5.19
C LEU A 218 -9.22 -1.04 6.65
N ILE A 219 -7.96 -0.76 7.00
CA ILE A 219 -7.42 -0.95 8.36
C ILE A 219 -8.16 -0.09 9.37
N ARG A 220 -8.42 1.18 9.03
CA ARG A 220 -9.21 2.12 9.87
C ARG A 220 -10.62 1.59 10.19
N ASN A 221 -11.20 0.82 9.29
CA ASN A 221 -12.51 0.19 9.48
C ASN A 221 -12.42 -1.23 10.05
N GLY A 222 -11.21 -1.67 10.46
CA GLY A 222 -10.99 -2.93 11.14
C GLY A 222 -10.87 -4.15 10.22
N TYR A 223 -10.60 -3.94 8.94
CA TYR A 223 -10.26 -5.01 7.99
C TYR A 223 -8.75 -5.24 7.94
N LEU A 224 -8.34 -6.41 7.48
CA LEU A 224 -6.96 -6.62 7.03
C LEU A 224 -6.69 -5.83 5.75
N PRO A 225 -5.40 -5.54 5.44
CA PRO A 225 -5.05 -4.96 4.16
C PRO A 225 -5.44 -5.90 3.00
N ALA A 226 -5.91 -5.33 1.91
CA ALA A 226 -6.07 -6.06 0.66
C ALA A 226 -4.68 -6.19 0.00
N VAL A 227 -4.13 -7.40 0.01
CA VAL A 227 -2.85 -7.71 -0.65
C VAL A 227 -3.14 -8.31 -2.01
N ILE A 228 -2.94 -7.53 -3.07
CA ILE A 228 -3.08 -8.01 -4.44
C ILE A 228 -1.83 -8.80 -4.78
N VAL A 229 -1.96 -10.10 -4.99
CA VAL A 229 -0.81 -10.97 -5.27
C VAL A 229 -0.21 -10.66 -6.63
N SER A 230 1.12 -10.69 -6.72
CA SER A 230 1.86 -10.26 -7.93
C SER A 230 1.59 -11.14 -9.16
N VAL A 231 1.16 -12.38 -8.98
CA VAL A 231 0.72 -13.26 -10.08
C VAL A 231 -0.50 -12.68 -10.81
N ASP A 232 -1.34 -11.90 -10.14
CA ASP A 232 -2.50 -11.23 -10.71
C ASP A 232 -2.16 -9.85 -11.31
N ARG A 233 -0.88 -9.52 -11.48
CA ARG A 233 -0.43 -8.20 -11.96
C ARG A 233 -1.12 -7.77 -13.26
N SER A 234 -1.19 -8.63 -14.26
CA SER A 234 -1.86 -8.33 -15.54
C SER A 234 -3.35 -8.07 -15.33
N LYS A 235 -4.03 -8.95 -14.60
CA LYS A 235 -5.45 -8.82 -14.25
C LYS A 235 -5.72 -7.51 -13.50
N TYR A 236 -4.85 -7.17 -12.54
CA TYR A 236 -4.95 -5.92 -11.78
C TYR A 236 -4.92 -4.69 -12.69
N TYR A 237 -3.94 -4.59 -13.60
CA TYR A 237 -3.84 -3.43 -14.50
C TYR A 237 -4.95 -3.41 -15.55
N GLU A 238 -5.46 -4.54 -16.00
CA GLU A 238 -6.60 -4.62 -16.91
C GLU A 238 -7.88 -4.07 -16.30
N THR A 239 -8.05 -4.17 -14.98
CA THR A 239 -9.25 -3.63 -14.32
C THR A 239 -9.39 -2.13 -14.48
N PHE A 240 -8.29 -1.36 -14.63
CA PHE A 240 -8.34 0.09 -14.84
C PHE A 240 -8.79 0.49 -16.24
N ARG A 241 -8.78 -0.43 -17.20
CA ARG A 241 -9.37 -0.28 -18.54
C ARG A 241 -10.84 -0.69 -18.56
N SER A 242 -11.27 -1.40 -17.55
CA SER A 242 -12.60 -1.97 -17.41
C SER A 242 -13.49 -1.09 -16.50
N SER A 243 -14.64 -1.62 -16.10
CA SER A 243 -15.55 -0.94 -15.18
C SER A 243 -15.01 -0.96 -13.74
N PHE A 244 -15.44 0.00 -12.93
CA PHE A 244 -15.18 -0.01 -11.48
C PHE A 244 -15.64 -1.32 -10.82
N THR A 245 -16.72 -1.92 -11.30
CA THR A 245 -17.20 -3.22 -10.80
C THR A 245 -16.16 -4.32 -10.93
N THR A 246 -15.42 -4.36 -12.05
CA THR A 246 -14.34 -5.33 -12.27
C THR A 246 -13.22 -5.14 -11.25
N PHE A 247 -12.82 -3.88 -10.99
CA PHE A 247 -11.82 -3.58 -9.98
C PHE A 247 -12.28 -3.92 -8.57
N SER A 248 -13.52 -3.58 -8.20
CA SER A 248 -14.05 -3.88 -6.87
C SER A 248 -14.18 -5.39 -6.61
N ASN A 249 -14.47 -6.18 -7.65
CA ASN A 249 -14.44 -7.64 -7.56
C ASN A 249 -13.03 -8.16 -7.29
N LEU A 250 -12.01 -7.66 -7.98
CA LEU A 250 -10.62 -8.03 -7.72
C LEU A 250 -10.20 -7.68 -6.27
N MET A 251 -10.62 -6.53 -5.76
CA MET A 251 -10.38 -6.14 -4.37
C MET A 251 -11.02 -7.14 -3.39
N MET A 252 -12.26 -7.52 -3.63
CA MET A 252 -12.95 -8.51 -2.81
C MET A 252 -12.28 -9.89 -2.90
N ASP A 253 -11.84 -10.33 -4.11
CA ASP A 253 -11.05 -11.57 -4.29
C ASP A 253 -9.79 -11.55 -3.41
N SER A 254 -9.05 -10.44 -3.43
CA SER A 254 -7.81 -10.29 -2.65
C SER A 254 -8.07 -10.34 -1.14
N MET A 255 -9.16 -9.74 -0.68
CA MET A 255 -9.56 -9.78 0.73
C MET A 255 -10.00 -11.17 1.17
N GLU A 256 -10.83 -11.85 0.37
CA GLU A 256 -11.28 -13.21 0.65
C GLU A 256 -10.10 -14.17 0.73
N ASN A 257 -9.16 -14.10 -0.22
CA ASN A 257 -7.95 -14.90 -0.21
C ASN A 257 -7.10 -14.67 1.06
N SER A 258 -6.91 -13.41 1.46
CA SER A 258 -6.16 -13.07 2.67
C SER A 258 -6.84 -13.60 3.93
N LEU A 259 -8.18 -13.48 4.03
CA LEU A 259 -8.97 -13.97 5.15
C LEU A 259 -8.96 -15.50 5.23
N ASP A 260 -9.16 -16.18 4.09
CA ASP A 260 -9.18 -17.64 4.04
C ASP A 260 -7.81 -18.23 4.39
N ASN A 261 -6.73 -17.63 3.91
CA ASN A 261 -5.36 -18.01 4.27
C ASN A 261 -5.10 -17.79 5.78
N GLY A 262 -5.53 -16.66 6.34
CA GLY A 262 -5.39 -16.39 7.77
C GLY A 262 -6.18 -17.36 8.64
N LEU A 263 -7.45 -17.61 8.32
CA LEU A 263 -8.28 -18.57 9.06
C LEU A 263 -7.72 -19.99 8.94
N LYS A 264 -7.23 -20.39 7.76
CA LYS A 264 -6.58 -21.68 7.55
C LYS A 264 -5.31 -21.82 8.39
N TYR A 265 -4.44 -20.79 8.41
CA TYR A 265 -3.21 -20.78 9.20
C TYR A 265 -3.49 -21.12 10.66
N PHE A 266 -4.42 -20.43 11.31
CA PHE A 266 -4.76 -20.69 12.71
C PHE A 266 -5.47 -22.03 12.94
N LYS A 267 -6.27 -22.50 11.98
CA LYS A 267 -6.90 -23.82 12.04
C LYS A 267 -5.88 -24.95 11.97
N ASP A 268 -4.89 -24.82 11.11
CA ASP A 268 -3.84 -25.83 10.95
C ASP A 268 -2.95 -25.89 12.21
N LEU A 269 -2.59 -24.74 12.78
CA LEU A 269 -1.87 -24.70 14.06
C LEU A 269 -2.62 -25.42 15.19
N GLN A 270 -3.93 -25.24 15.32
CA GLN A 270 -4.73 -25.93 16.33
C GLN A 270 -4.70 -27.45 16.19
N ARG A 271 -4.46 -27.98 14.99
CA ARG A 271 -4.34 -29.41 14.74
C ARG A 271 -2.98 -29.98 15.16
N PHE A 272 -1.92 -29.16 15.10
CA PHE A 272 -0.57 -29.58 15.50
C PHE A 272 -0.38 -29.60 17.02
N TYR A 273 -1.19 -28.86 17.79
CA TYR A 273 -1.11 -28.76 19.25
C TYR A 273 -2.16 -29.62 19.96
N ARG A 274 -2.92 -30.41 19.22
CA ARG A 274 -3.79 -31.51 19.76
C ARG A 274 -3.11 -32.84 19.64
#